data_bf24160700a5cd773dcaf0e3c3dcb380
#
_entry.id   bf24160700a5cd773dcaf0e3c3dcb380
#
_cell.length_a   1.000
_cell.length_b   1.000
_cell.length_c   1.000
_cell.angle_alpha   90.00
_cell.angle_beta   90.00
_cell.angle_gamma   90.00
#
_symmetry.space_group_name_H-M   'P 1'
#
loop_
_entity.id
_entity.type
_entity.pdbx_description
1 polymer ?
#
loop_
_entity_poly.entity_id
_entity_poly.type
_entity_poly.pdbx_seq_one_letter_code
_entity_poly.pdbx_strand_id
1 'polypeptide(L)'
;MNITSVLRKLFIARQRELAHYTYEAEKLQHDVLMRLVEQAKDTEYGRKHLFAAIKGYDDFAKNVPVNTYEELKGDIERMRHGEADVLWSGTVKWFAKSSGTTNDKSKFIPVSREGLQIQYNGGKDSVALYLQNNPKSRLFDGKALILGGSHSPNYNLPNSLVGDLSSILIENINPLANLVRVPKKEVALLSDFEVKRDRIAEATVHKNVTNLSGVPSWMLSVLVKVLELSGKQRIDEVWPNLEVFFHGGIAFTPYRKQYEQIITSPKMHYMETYNASEGFFGLQDDPTDKSMLLMLDYGVFYEFIPLEDVGKDNPSIVPLEGVELGRNYAIVITTSCGLWRYMIGDTISFTSKRPYKFVITGRTKYFINAFGEELIMDNAEKGLAYACEKTGAQVKEYTAAPVYMDENAKCRHQWLIEFSVEPDSLDRFADLLDKKLQEINSDYEAKRSHNVTLQHLEVVKARPDLFNDWLKSKGKLGGQHKVPRLSNSRKNMDELLEMNHKENE
;
A
#
# COMPACT_ATOMS: atom_id res chain seq x y z
N MET A 1 -1.88 31.73 21.38
CA MET A 1 -2.85 31.09 20.47
C MET A 1 -2.10 29.97 19.76
N ASN A 2 -2.56 28.72 19.85
CA ASN A 2 -1.90 27.56 19.27
C ASN A 2 -2.09 27.62 17.74
N ILE A 3 -1.01 27.48 16.95
CA ILE A 3 -1.02 27.53 15.48
C ILE A 3 -2.01 26.48 14.92
N THR A 4 -2.03 25.29 15.50
CA THR A 4 -2.95 24.22 15.12
C THR A 4 -4.42 24.64 15.24
N SER A 5 -4.79 25.42 16.27
CA SER A 5 -6.16 25.89 16.45
C SER A 5 -6.59 26.88 15.38
N VAL A 6 -5.65 27.69 14.86
CA VAL A 6 -5.92 28.62 13.75
C VAL A 6 -6.10 27.86 12.45
N LEU A 7 -5.15 26.96 12.13
CA LEU A 7 -5.15 26.20 10.89
C LEU A 7 -6.32 25.21 10.81
N ARG A 8 -6.79 24.68 11.95
CA ARG A 8 -7.97 23.80 12.02
C ARG A 8 -9.19 24.37 11.29
N LYS A 9 -9.38 25.69 11.35
CA LYS A 9 -10.53 26.34 10.69
C LYS A 9 -10.52 26.15 9.17
N LEU A 10 -9.33 25.96 8.57
CA LEU A 10 -9.17 25.74 7.12
C LEU A 10 -9.73 24.39 6.68
N PHE A 11 -9.84 23.43 7.60
CA PHE A 11 -10.29 22.06 7.30
C PHE A 11 -11.80 21.84 7.51
N ILE A 12 -12.51 22.79 8.13
CA ILE A 12 -13.94 22.63 8.47
C ILE A 12 -14.80 22.46 7.21
N ALA A 13 -14.52 23.22 6.17
CA ALA A 13 -15.26 23.13 4.91
C ALA A 13 -15.15 21.72 4.32
N ARG A 14 -13.92 21.20 4.26
CA ARG A 14 -13.66 19.85 3.74
C ARG A 14 -14.30 18.74 4.58
N GLN A 15 -14.30 18.87 5.89
CA GLN A 15 -14.99 17.93 6.79
C GLN A 15 -16.50 17.85 6.49
N ARG A 16 -17.13 18.98 6.15
CA ARG A 16 -18.55 19.02 5.72
C ARG A 16 -18.76 18.33 4.38
N GLU A 17 -17.86 18.54 3.43
CA GLU A 17 -17.90 17.86 2.12
C GLU A 17 -17.78 16.34 2.28
N LEU A 18 -16.86 15.87 3.11
CA LEU A 18 -16.71 14.42 3.39
C LEU A 18 -17.98 13.82 4.05
N ALA A 19 -18.76 14.58 4.78
CA ALA A 19 -20.03 14.11 5.31
C ALA A 19 -21.05 13.73 4.21
N HIS A 20 -20.96 14.33 3.01
CA HIS A 20 -21.81 14.00 1.86
C HIS A 20 -21.55 12.58 1.32
N TYR A 21 -20.41 11.98 1.61
CA TYR A 21 -20.12 10.58 1.23
C TYR A 21 -21.13 9.58 1.78
N THR A 22 -21.82 9.94 2.86
CA THR A 22 -22.87 9.09 3.45
C THR A 22 -24.13 9.02 2.58
N TYR A 23 -24.43 10.10 1.87
CA TYR A 23 -25.75 10.25 1.21
C TYR A 23 -25.66 10.37 -0.32
N GLU A 24 -24.51 10.80 -0.86
CA GLU A 24 -24.33 11.14 -2.28
C GLU A 24 -23.24 10.29 -2.96
N ALA A 25 -22.88 9.14 -2.40
CA ALA A 25 -21.74 8.34 -2.85
C ALA A 25 -21.86 7.96 -4.35
N GLU A 26 -22.99 7.41 -4.74
CA GLU A 26 -23.24 6.94 -6.10
C GLU A 26 -23.25 8.11 -7.11
N LYS A 27 -23.85 9.25 -6.71
CA LYS A 27 -23.82 10.47 -7.51
C LYS A 27 -22.40 11.02 -7.67
N LEU A 28 -21.62 11.07 -6.60
CA LEU A 28 -20.22 11.52 -6.65
C LEU A 28 -19.41 10.66 -7.62
N GLN A 29 -19.60 9.35 -7.60
CA GLN A 29 -18.91 8.44 -8.50
C GLN A 29 -19.36 8.60 -9.95
N HIS A 30 -20.66 8.79 -10.19
CA HIS A 30 -21.18 9.11 -11.52
C HIS A 30 -20.57 10.42 -12.06
N ASP A 31 -20.56 11.47 -11.25
CA ASP A 31 -20.01 12.78 -11.64
C ASP A 31 -18.49 12.69 -11.93
N VAL A 32 -17.76 11.89 -11.15
CA VAL A 32 -16.33 11.59 -11.41
C VAL A 32 -16.15 10.87 -12.73
N LEU A 33 -16.91 9.81 -13.01
CA LEU A 33 -16.84 9.08 -14.28
C LEU A 33 -17.08 9.99 -15.48
N MET A 34 -18.18 10.75 -15.45
CA MET A 34 -18.55 11.62 -16.57
C MET A 34 -17.50 12.72 -16.80
N ARG A 35 -16.90 13.26 -15.73
CA ARG A 35 -15.82 14.24 -15.83
C ARG A 35 -14.56 13.62 -16.47
N LEU A 36 -14.15 12.42 -16.06
CA LEU A 36 -13.00 11.72 -16.63
C LEU A 36 -13.17 11.44 -18.13
N VAL A 37 -14.35 10.93 -18.50
CA VAL A 37 -14.69 10.67 -19.90
C VAL A 37 -14.69 11.95 -20.73
N GLU A 38 -15.30 13.03 -20.25
CA GLU A 38 -15.34 14.33 -20.93
C GLU A 38 -13.93 14.91 -21.13
N GLN A 39 -13.07 14.84 -20.09
CA GLN A 39 -11.70 15.36 -20.19
C GLN A 39 -10.81 14.59 -21.17
N ALA A 40 -11.09 13.32 -21.37
CA ALA A 40 -10.27 12.46 -22.24
C ALA A 40 -10.93 12.15 -23.60
N LYS A 41 -12.12 12.68 -23.91
CA LYS A 41 -12.87 12.31 -25.14
C LYS A 41 -12.09 12.55 -26.43
N ASP A 42 -11.22 13.56 -26.46
CA ASP A 42 -10.42 13.93 -27.62
C ASP A 42 -9.05 13.25 -27.66
N THR A 43 -8.70 12.42 -26.66
CA THR A 43 -7.50 11.59 -26.68
C THR A 43 -7.63 10.45 -27.72
N GLU A 44 -6.52 9.82 -28.09
CA GLU A 44 -6.56 8.66 -28.97
C GLU A 44 -7.38 7.53 -28.35
N TYR A 45 -7.15 7.23 -27.06
CA TYR A 45 -7.92 6.23 -26.34
C TYR A 45 -9.42 6.58 -26.25
N GLY A 46 -9.74 7.86 -25.98
CA GLY A 46 -11.12 8.33 -25.91
C GLY A 46 -11.87 8.20 -27.24
N ARG A 47 -11.23 8.55 -28.36
CA ARG A 47 -11.80 8.36 -29.69
C ARG A 47 -11.99 6.88 -30.03
N LYS A 48 -10.98 6.04 -29.75
CA LYS A 48 -11.03 4.59 -29.96
C LYS A 48 -12.20 3.93 -29.22
N HIS A 49 -12.48 4.39 -27.99
CA HIS A 49 -13.50 3.84 -27.12
C HIS A 49 -14.80 4.68 -27.08
N LEU A 50 -14.99 5.56 -28.07
CA LEU A 50 -16.23 6.32 -28.30
C LEU A 50 -16.67 7.17 -27.09
N PHE A 51 -15.74 7.80 -26.39
CA PHE A 51 -16.03 8.56 -25.17
C PHE A 51 -17.07 9.66 -25.38
N ALA A 52 -17.09 10.32 -26.53
CA ALA A 52 -18.11 11.32 -26.89
C ALA A 52 -19.54 10.79 -26.91
N ALA A 53 -19.74 9.46 -27.00
CA ALA A 53 -21.04 8.82 -27.01
C ALA A 53 -21.46 8.26 -25.63
N ILE A 54 -20.56 8.25 -24.65
CA ILE A 54 -20.83 7.72 -23.31
C ILE A 54 -21.73 8.70 -22.54
N LYS A 55 -22.86 8.22 -22.05
CA LYS A 55 -23.82 8.98 -21.26
C LYS A 55 -23.96 8.50 -19.82
N GLY A 56 -23.33 7.39 -19.47
CA GLY A 56 -23.38 6.80 -18.15
C GLY A 56 -22.55 5.52 -18.05
N TYR A 57 -22.70 4.85 -16.93
CA TYR A 57 -21.90 3.66 -16.61
C TYR A 57 -22.07 2.52 -17.62
N ASP A 58 -23.29 2.23 -18.04
CA ASP A 58 -23.56 1.12 -18.97
C ASP A 58 -22.86 1.31 -20.32
N ASP A 59 -22.89 2.54 -20.85
CA ASP A 59 -22.17 2.86 -22.09
C ASP A 59 -20.65 2.72 -21.88
N PHE A 60 -20.15 3.19 -20.74
CA PHE A 60 -18.73 3.10 -20.38
C PHE A 60 -18.28 1.65 -20.26
N ALA A 61 -19.00 0.84 -19.49
CA ALA A 61 -18.68 -0.57 -19.28
C ALA A 61 -18.71 -1.40 -20.58
N LYS A 62 -19.60 -1.02 -21.52
CA LYS A 62 -19.73 -1.67 -22.84
C LYS A 62 -18.57 -1.30 -23.78
N ASN A 63 -18.12 -0.05 -23.77
CA ASN A 63 -17.17 0.46 -24.77
C ASN A 63 -15.70 0.36 -24.32
N VAL A 64 -15.45 0.31 -23.01
CA VAL A 64 -14.10 0.31 -22.44
C VAL A 64 -13.79 -1.06 -21.83
N PRO A 65 -12.76 -1.77 -22.30
CA PRO A 65 -12.37 -3.04 -21.69
C PRO A 65 -11.72 -2.83 -20.31
N VAL A 66 -11.73 -3.88 -19.49
CA VAL A 66 -10.86 -3.94 -18.31
C VAL A 66 -9.43 -4.17 -18.78
N ASN A 67 -8.50 -3.41 -18.21
CA ASN A 67 -7.10 -3.44 -18.59
C ASN A 67 -6.21 -3.85 -17.42
N THR A 68 -5.15 -4.58 -17.72
CA THR A 68 -3.97 -4.71 -16.88
C THR A 68 -2.89 -3.73 -17.35
N TYR A 69 -1.74 -3.73 -16.66
CA TYR A 69 -0.60 -2.91 -17.11
C TYR A 69 -0.11 -3.29 -18.52
N GLU A 70 -0.14 -4.58 -18.85
CA GLU A 70 0.40 -5.06 -20.12
C GLU A 70 -0.42 -4.56 -21.32
N GLU A 71 -1.75 -4.41 -21.18
CA GLU A 71 -2.60 -3.85 -22.22
C GLU A 71 -2.35 -2.33 -22.43
N LEU A 72 -2.06 -1.59 -21.38
CA LEU A 72 -1.83 -0.14 -21.45
C LEU A 72 -0.36 0.24 -21.66
N LYS A 73 0.57 -0.69 -21.49
CA LYS A 73 2.02 -0.46 -21.50
C LYS A 73 2.54 0.23 -22.76
N GLY A 74 2.05 -0.18 -23.94
CA GLY A 74 2.43 0.43 -25.20
C GLY A 74 2.10 1.91 -25.27
N ASP A 75 0.90 2.27 -24.84
CA ASP A 75 0.42 3.65 -24.79
C ASP A 75 1.14 4.46 -23.71
N ILE A 76 1.41 3.85 -22.55
CA ILE A 76 2.20 4.48 -21.48
C ILE A 76 3.63 4.78 -21.98
N GLU A 77 4.26 3.89 -22.74
CA GLU A 77 5.59 4.14 -23.31
C GLU A 77 5.57 5.30 -24.33
N ARG A 78 4.53 5.42 -25.12
CA ARG A 78 4.35 6.59 -26.03
C ARG A 78 4.25 7.89 -25.23
N MET A 79 3.45 7.90 -24.14
CA MET A 79 3.36 9.04 -23.23
C MET A 79 4.74 9.37 -22.62
N ARG A 80 5.55 8.37 -22.24
CA ARG A 80 6.90 8.57 -21.73
C ARG A 80 7.84 9.22 -22.76
N HIS A 81 7.65 8.95 -24.03
CA HIS A 81 8.38 9.61 -25.11
C HIS A 81 7.86 11.03 -25.39
N GLY A 82 6.85 11.50 -24.67
CA GLY A 82 6.31 12.85 -24.76
C GLY A 82 5.16 13.01 -25.73
N GLU A 83 4.56 11.91 -26.20
CA GLU A 83 3.38 11.98 -27.04
C GLU A 83 2.19 12.46 -26.22
N ALA A 84 1.49 13.48 -26.74
CA ALA A 84 0.34 14.08 -26.11
C ALA A 84 -0.95 13.34 -26.49
N ASP A 85 -1.97 13.48 -25.64
CA ASP A 85 -3.35 13.04 -25.92
C ASP A 85 -3.47 11.54 -26.25
N VAL A 86 -2.60 10.69 -25.68
CA VAL A 86 -2.66 9.22 -25.84
C VAL A 86 -3.75 8.64 -24.93
N LEU A 87 -3.46 8.44 -23.65
CA LEU A 87 -4.41 7.93 -22.64
C LEU A 87 -5.09 9.06 -21.86
N TRP A 88 -4.44 10.21 -21.72
CA TRP A 88 -4.92 11.38 -21.02
C TRP A 88 -4.59 12.65 -21.78
N SER A 89 -5.37 13.72 -21.56
CA SER A 89 -5.20 14.98 -22.28
C SER A 89 -3.85 15.64 -21.98
N GLY A 90 -3.18 16.10 -23.02
CA GLY A 90 -1.88 16.75 -22.98
C GLY A 90 -0.72 15.78 -22.75
N THR A 91 0.41 16.31 -22.30
CA THR A 91 1.62 15.53 -22.00
C THR A 91 1.77 15.26 -20.53
N VAL A 92 2.29 14.08 -20.18
CA VAL A 92 2.62 13.70 -18.80
C VAL A 92 4.13 13.72 -18.61
N LYS A 93 4.60 14.50 -17.64
CA LYS A 93 6.03 14.65 -17.34
C LYS A 93 6.55 13.60 -16.36
N TRP A 94 5.76 13.20 -15.38
CA TRP A 94 6.18 12.33 -14.30
C TRP A 94 5.59 10.94 -14.44
N PHE A 95 6.44 9.94 -14.18
CA PHE A 95 6.04 8.53 -14.15
C PHE A 95 6.52 7.91 -12.84
N ALA A 96 5.57 7.40 -12.07
CA ALA A 96 5.89 6.71 -10.84
C ALA A 96 6.37 5.29 -11.17
N LYS A 97 7.56 4.94 -10.67
CA LYS A 97 8.09 3.59 -10.77
C LYS A 97 7.46 2.73 -9.71
N SER A 98 6.65 1.78 -10.13
CA SER A 98 6.10 0.75 -9.26
C SER A 98 6.87 -0.54 -9.41
N SER A 99 7.11 -1.25 -8.29
CA SER A 99 7.74 -2.56 -8.33
C SER A 99 6.80 -3.55 -9.01
N GLY A 100 7.17 -3.99 -10.20
CA GLY A 100 6.52 -5.11 -10.87
C GLY A 100 6.82 -6.40 -10.12
N THR A 101 5.83 -7.07 -9.60
CA THR A 101 6.00 -8.28 -8.79
C THR A 101 5.99 -9.57 -9.61
N THR A 102 5.67 -9.50 -10.90
CA THR A 102 5.44 -10.69 -11.72
C THR A 102 6.51 -11.02 -12.74
N ASN A 103 7.37 -10.09 -13.17
CA ASN A 103 8.37 -10.39 -14.22
C ASN A 103 9.64 -9.55 -14.10
N ASP A 104 10.10 -9.20 -12.88
CA ASP A 104 11.29 -8.37 -12.64
C ASP A 104 11.31 -6.99 -13.37
N LYS A 105 10.24 -6.64 -14.07
CA LYS A 105 10.11 -5.39 -14.80
C LYS A 105 9.34 -4.36 -13.98
N SER A 106 9.93 -3.20 -13.80
CA SER A 106 9.23 -2.06 -13.19
C SER A 106 8.09 -1.60 -14.10
N LYS A 107 6.98 -1.21 -13.48
CA LYS A 107 5.89 -0.50 -14.15
C LYS A 107 6.14 1.00 -14.05
N PHE A 108 5.72 1.73 -15.06
CA PHE A 108 5.79 3.19 -15.11
C PHE A 108 4.37 3.75 -15.15
N ILE A 109 3.87 4.19 -14.01
CA ILE A 109 2.51 4.70 -13.89
C ILE A 109 2.50 6.20 -14.18
N PRO A 110 1.72 6.68 -15.15
CA PRO A 110 1.62 8.10 -15.43
C PRO A 110 1.12 8.88 -14.21
N VAL A 111 1.74 10.02 -13.92
CA VAL A 111 1.33 10.92 -12.84
C VAL A 111 0.99 12.27 -13.45
N SER A 112 -0.28 12.48 -13.75
CA SER A 112 -0.79 13.74 -14.29
C SER A 112 -0.71 14.86 -13.25
N ARG A 113 -0.97 16.09 -13.68
CA ARG A 113 -1.08 17.24 -12.76
C ARG A 113 -2.23 17.05 -11.78
N GLU A 114 -3.36 16.53 -12.25
CA GLU A 114 -4.52 16.21 -11.43
C GLU A 114 -4.19 15.09 -10.44
N GLY A 115 -3.48 14.05 -10.88
CA GLY A 115 -3.03 12.95 -10.02
C GLY A 115 -2.12 13.42 -8.89
N LEU A 116 -1.19 14.34 -9.15
CA LEU A 116 -0.39 14.98 -8.09
C LEU A 116 -1.26 15.73 -7.09
N GLN A 117 -2.24 16.51 -7.57
CA GLN A 117 -3.13 17.27 -6.70
C GLN A 117 -3.97 16.36 -5.80
N ILE A 118 -4.42 15.23 -6.34
CA ILE A 118 -5.16 14.21 -5.59
C ILE A 118 -4.33 13.66 -4.43
N GLN A 119 -3.08 13.32 -4.66
CA GLN A 119 -2.18 12.84 -3.61
C GLN A 119 -2.00 13.89 -2.49
N TYR A 120 -1.85 15.16 -2.85
CA TYR A 120 -1.77 16.24 -1.85
C TYR A 120 -3.09 16.45 -1.10
N ASN A 121 -4.23 16.27 -1.77
CA ASN A 121 -5.53 16.33 -1.12
C ASN A 121 -5.69 15.20 -0.11
N GLY A 122 -5.26 13.97 -0.45
CA GLY A 122 -5.24 12.84 0.47
C GLY A 122 -4.46 13.14 1.76
N GLY A 123 -3.26 13.71 1.63
CA GLY A 123 -2.49 14.16 2.78
C GLY A 123 -3.18 15.24 3.62
N LYS A 124 -3.85 16.20 2.98
CA LYS A 124 -4.63 17.24 3.67
C LYS A 124 -5.83 16.66 4.40
N ASP A 125 -6.56 15.75 3.76
CA ASP A 125 -7.77 15.15 4.33
C ASP A 125 -7.44 14.19 5.48
N SER A 126 -6.30 13.49 5.43
CA SER A 126 -5.78 12.73 6.57
C SER A 126 -5.58 13.62 7.80
N VAL A 127 -4.98 14.80 7.59
CA VAL A 127 -4.82 15.81 8.66
C VAL A 127 -6.19 16.36 9.10
N ALA A 128 -7.10 16.65 8.17
CA ALA A 128 -8.43 17.20 8.48
C ALA A 128 -9.22 16.28 9.42
N LEU A 129 -9.25 14.97 9.09
CA LEU A 129 -9.97 13.96 9.88
C LEU A 129 -9.27 13.69 11.22
N TYR A 130 -7.93 13.63 11.22
CA TYR A 130 -7.19 13.54 12.47
C TYR A 130 -7.52 14.70 13.42
N LEU A 131 -7.49 15.95 12.92
CA LEU A 131 -7.82 17.13 13.72
C LEU A 131 -9.29 17.16 14.15
N GLN A 132 -10.21 16.60 13.37
CA GLN A 132 -11.61 16.47 13.74
C GLN A 132 -11.77 15.59 15.00
N ASN A 133 -11.12 14.45 15.01
CA ASN A 133 -11.18 13.48 16.10
C ASN A 133 -10.33 13.89 17.33
N ASN A 134 -9.34 14.77 17.14
CA ASN A 134 -8.40 15.21 18.17
C ASN A 134 -8.45 16.73 18.40
N PRO A 135 -9.48 17.26 19.10
CA PRO A 135 -9.66 18.70 19.31
C PRO A 135 -8.50 19.40 20.03
N LYS A 136 -7.73 18.66 20.83
CA LYS A 136 -6.57 19.15 21.60
C LYS A 136 -5.24 18.99 20.87
N SER A 137 -5.24 18.48 19.65
CA SER A 137 -4.03 18.27 18.86
C SER A 137 -3.20 19.55 18.70
N ARG A 138 -1.89 19.38 18.74
CA ARG A 138 -0.86 20.41 18.49
C ARG A 138 0.01 20.07 17.28
N LEU A 139 -0.53 19.35 16.32
CA LEU A 139 0.15 18.80 15.16
C LEU A 139 1.02 19.82 14.41
N PHE A 140 0.54 21.06 14.24
CA PHE A 140 1.27 22.11 13.54
C PHE A 140 2.20 22.95 14.44
N ASP A 141 2.31 22.61 15.72
CA ASP A 141 3.24 23.31 16.64
C ASP A 141 4.68 22.76 16.50
N GLY A 142 4.88 21.73 15.67
CA GLY A 142 6.18 21.15 15.38
C GLY A 142 6.36 20.81 13.89
N LYS A 143 7.23 19.83 13.61
CA LYS A 143 7.58 19.38 12.27
C LYS A 143 6.94 18.05 11.96
N ALA A 144 6.58 17.86 10.69
CA ALA A 144 6.21 16.57 10.12
C ALA A 144 7.46 15.86 9.61
N LEU A 145 7.80 14.68 10.15
CA LEU A 145 8.80 13.81 9.56
C LEU A 145 8.15 13.00 8.44
N ILE A 146 8.48 13.36 7.20
CA ILE A 146 7.92 12.72 6.01
C ILE A 146 9.02 11.97 5.27
N LEU A 147 8.86 10.65 5.17
CA LEU A 147 9.74 9.81 4.39
C LEU A 147 9.37 9.87 2.91
N GLY A 148 10.37 9.89 2.05
CA GLY A 148 10.24 9.83 0.61
C GLY A 148 11.11 8.76 -0.02
N GLY A 149 10.67 8.22 -1.14
CA GLY A 149 11.47 7.37 -2.00
C GLY A 149 12.56 8.15 -2.75
N SER A 150 13.03 7.61 -3.85
CA SER A 150 14.13 8.17 -4.63
C SER A 150 13.71 8.41 -6.08
N HIS A 151 14.39 9.35 -6.74
CA HIS A 151 14.33 9.44 -8.19
C HIS A 151 15.05 8.26 -8.83
N SER A 152 14.63 7.92 -10.05
CA SER A 152 15.20 6.83 -10.84
C SER A 152 15.74 7.40 -12.19
N PRO A 153 16.82 8.22 -12.17
CA PRO A 153 17.29 8.97 -13.34
C PRO A 153 17.70 8.07 -14.50
N ASN A 154 18.12 6.84 -14.22
CA ASN A 154 18.48 5.86 -15.27
C ASN A 154 17.28 5.47 -16.17
N TYR A 155 16.05 5.76 -15.74
CA TYR A 155 14.85 5.52 -16.52
C TYR A 155 14.24 6.79 -17.13
N ASN A 156 14.88 7.96 -16.92
CA ASN A 156 14.43 9.21 -17.52
C ASN A 156 14.59 9.17 -19.04
N LEU A 157 13.64 9.78 -19.73
CA LEU A 157 13.72 10.08 -21.15
C LEU A 157 13.73 11.61 -21.34
N PRO A 158 14.03 12.13 -22.52
CA PRO A 158 14.10 13.59 -22.74
C PRO A 158 12.85 14.35 -22.28
N ASN A 159 11.67 13.72 -22.39
CA ASN A 159 10.37 14.33 -22.09
C ASN A 159 9.72 13.80 -20.80
N SER A 160 10.34 12.85 -20.11
CA SER A 160 9.75 12.27 -18.91
C SER A 160 10.78 12.00 -17.81
N LEU A 161 10.33 12.17 -16.58
CA LEU A 161 11.08 11.94 -15.34
C LEU A 161 10.47 10.79 -14.56
N VAL A 162 11.31 9.97 -13.96
CA VAL A 162 10.91 8.76 -13.25
C VAL A 162 11.41 8.78 -11.80
N GLY A 163 10.56 8.33 -10.89
CA GLY A 163 10.90 8.16 -9.48
C GLY A 163 9.82 7.41 -8.71
N ASP A 164 10.07 7.10 -7.46
CA ASP A 164 9.01 6.63 -6.57
C ASP A 164 7.95 7.74 -6.41
N LEU A 165 6.67 7.39 -6.26
CA LEU A 165 5.60 8.39 -6.13
C LEU A 165 5.92 9.43 -5.05
N SER A 166 6.39 9.00 -3.88
CA SER A 166 6.72 9.90 -2.78
C SER A 166 7.89 10.85 -3.10
N SER A 167 8.83 10.44 -3.96
CA SER A 167 9.89 11.35 -4.44
C SER A 167 9.33 12.40 -5.40
N ILE A 168 8.41 12.01 -6.26
CA ILE A 168 7.72 12.94 -7.17
C ILE A 168 6.91 13.96 -6.38
N LEU A 169 6.21 13.52 -5.33
CA LEU A 169 5.46 14.40 -4.44
C LEU A 169 6.37 15.39 -3.71
N ILE A 170 7.50 14.93 -3.16
CA ILE A 170 8.47 15.81 -2.48
C ILE A 170 9.10 16.80 -3.46
N GLU A 171 9.38 16.37 -4.70
CA GLU A 171 9.93 17.23 -5.75
C GLU A 171 9.00 18.39 -6.08
N ASN A 172 7.70 18.12 -6.17
CA ASN A 172 6.67 19.07 -6.62
C ASN A 172 5.89 19.71 -5.46
N ILE A 173 6.31 19.51 -4.20
CA ILE A 173 5.60 20.03 -3.03
C ILE A 173 5.62 21.56 -3.00
N ASN A 174 4.51 22.17 -2.54
CA ASN A 174 4.43 23.61 -2.36
C ASN A 174 5.55 24.10 -1.41
N PRO A 175 6.32 25.14 -1.76
CA PRO A 175 7.40 25.67 -0.93
C PRO A 175 7.00 25.98 0.51
N LEU A 176 5.75 26.42 0.76
CA LEU A 176 5.25 26.67 2.11
C LEU A 176 5.15 25.39 2.96
N ALA A 177 4.79 24.28 2.35
CA ALA A 177 4.73 22.97 3.04
C ALA A 177 6.14 22.49 3.43
N ASN A 178 7.19 22.87 2.69
CA ASN A 178 8.58 22.57 3.05
C ASN A 178 9.02 23.24 4.36
N LEU A 179 8.36 24.30 4.80
CA LEU A 179 8.68 24.97 6.07
C LEU A 179 8.29 24.14 7.29
N VAL A 180 7.30 23.28 7.17
CA VAL A 180 6.76 22.51 8.29
C VAL A 180 7.23 21.05 8.28
N ARG A 181 7.85 20.56 7.20
CA ARG A 181 8.36 19.19 7.12
C ARG A 181 9.85 19.08 7.39
N VAL A 182 10.28 17.89 7.77
CA VAL A 182 11.68 17.41 7.89
C VAL A 182 11.76 16.01 7.27
N PRO A 183 12.94 15.60 6.77
CA PRO A 183 14.15 16.40 6.53
C PRO A 183 13.98 17.36 5.36
N LYS A 184 15.00 18.16 5.06
CA LYS A 184 15.04 18.96 3.83
C LYS A 184 15.00 18.06 2.58
N LYS A 185 14.61 18.62 1.44
CA LYS A 185 14.43 17.91 0.16
C LYS A 185 15.68 17.13 -0.25
N GLU A 186 16.86 17.72 -0.11
CA GLU A 186 18.13 17.12 -0.51
C GLU A 186 18.41 15.81 0.23
N VAL A 187 18.04 15.74 1.52
CA VAL A 187 18.18 14.52 2.34
C VAL A 187 17.04 13.54 2.03
N ALA A 188 15.82 14.05 1.89
CA ALA A 188 14.63 13.21 1.62
C ALA A 188 14.73 12.43 0.30
N LEU A 189 15.46 12.95 -0.70
CA LEU A 189 15.58 12.38 -2.05
C LEU A 189 16.88 11.60 -2.29
N LEU A 190 17.73 11.40 -1.28
CA LEU A 190 18.92 10.55 -1.40
C LEU A 190 18.52 9.16 -1.90
N SER A 191 19.34 8.56 -2.77
CA SER A 191 19.08 7.24 -3.35
C SER A 191 19.57 6.09 -2.49
N ASP A 192 20.71 6.25 -1.80
CA ASP A 192 21.24 5.24 -0.90
C ASP A 192 20.40 5.21 0.39
N PHE A 193 19.83 4.06 0.69
CA PHE A 193 18.91 3.91 1.83
C PHE A 193 19.61 4.07 3.19
N GLU A 194 20.80 3.52 3.36
CA GLU A 194 21.51 3.56 4.64
C GLU A 194 21.99 4.98 4.93
N VAL A 195 22.62 5.62 3.95
CA VAL A 195 23.02 7.03 4.05
C VAL A 195 21.82 7.93 4.30
N LYS A 196 20.72 7.71 3.58
CA LYS A 196 19.48 8.46 3.74
C LYS A 196 18.89 8.32 5.14
N ARG A 197 18.80 7.10 5.66
CA ARG A 197 18.31 6.81 7.03
C ARG A 197 19.13 7.59 8.06
N ASP A 198 20.44 7.50 7.98
CA ASP A 198 21.35 8.14 8.94
C ASP A 198 21.24 9.67 8.85
N ARG A 199 21.23 10.23 7.65
CA ARG A 199 21.02 11.67 7.43
C ARG A 199 19.65 12.18 7.90
N ILE A 200 18.60 11.39 7.74
CA ILE A 200 17.28 11.72 8.28
C ILE A 200 17.31 11.76 9.80
N ALA A 201 17.89 10.76 10.44
CA ALA A 201 18.00 10.70 11.89
C ALA A 201 18.83 11.89 12.44
N GLU A 202 20.00 12.19 11.87
CA GLU A 202 20.81 13.35 12.21
C GLU A 202 20.03 14.68 12.08
N ALA A 203 19.29 14.84 10.98
CA ALA A 203 18.53 16.05 10.69
C ALA A 203 17.32 16.26 11.61
N THR A 204 16.85 15.22 12.29
CA THR A 204 15.56 15.24 13.01
C THR A 204 15.67 15.03 14.50
N VAL A 205 16.72 14.37 15.00
CA VAL A 205 16.91 14.03 16.42
C VAL A 205 16.72 15.22 17.38
N HIS A 206 17.14 16.43 16.98
CA HIS A 206 17.01 17.66 17.77
C HIS A 206 15.82 18.55 17.35
N LYS A 207 14.88 18.03 16.56
CA LYS A 207 13.70 18.80 16.14
C LYS A 207 12.50 18.45 17.00
N ASN A 208 11.58 19.40 17.11
CA ASN A 208 10.26 19.10 17.68
C ASN A 208 9.40 18.43 16.60
N VAL A 209 9.45 17.09 16.54
CA VAL A 209 8.62 16.29 15.62
C VAL A 209 7.28 16.00 16.28
N THR A 210 6.19 16.34 15.61
CA THR A 210 4.82 16.16 16.11
C THR A 210 4.08 15.07 15.37
N ASN A 211 4.49 14.77 14.14
CA ASN A 211 3.86 13.72 13.34
C ASN A 211 4.84 13.04 12.38
N LEU A 212 4.51 11.81 12.04
CA LEU A 212 5.25 10.97 11.10
C LEU A 212 4.38 10.67 9.89
N SER A 213 5.00 10.51 8.71
CA SER A 213 4.33 10.04 7.51
C SER A 213 5.26 9.17 6.67
N GLY A 214 4.80 7.97 6.30
CA GLY A 214 5.58 7.06 5.48
C GLY A 214 5.25 5.58 5.67
N VAL A 215 6.10 4.75 5.07
CA VAL A 215 5.97 3.28 5.14
C VAL A 215 6.46 2.78 6.51
N PRO A 216 5.70 1.92 7.21
CA PRO A 216 6.02 1.45 8.56
C PRO A 216 7.43 0.87 8.73
N SER A 217 7.85 -0.04 7.86
CA SER A 217 9.18 -0.67 7.96
C SER A 217 10.32 0.35 7.88
N TRP A 218 10.19 1.32 7.02
CA TRP A 218 11.21 2.37 6.83
C TRP A 218 11.23 3.38 7.94
N MET A 219 10.05 3.80 8.38
CA MET A 219 9.94 4.71 9.52
C MET A 219 10.54 4.07 10.77
N LEU A 220 10.28 2.78 11.01
CA LEU A 220 10.85 2.07 12.15
C LEU A 220 12.39 2.08 12.12
N SER A 221 13.00 1.83 10.94
CA SER A 221 14.45 1.89 10.77
C SER A 221 15.02 3.27 11.09
N VAL A 222 14.34 4.35 10.70
CA VAL A 222 14.73 5.72 11.04
C VAL A 222 14.59 5.98 12.55
N LEU A 223 13.48 5.53 13.16
CA LEU A 223 13.24 5.72 14.61
C LEU A 223 14.29 5.01 15.45
N VAL A 224 14.68 3.78 15.09
CA VAL A 224 15.77 3.05 15.74
C VAL A 224 17.08 3.86 15.68
N LYS A 225 17.40 4.42 14.50
CA LYS A 225 18.59 5.24 14.34
C LYS A 225 18.55 6.54 15.17
N VAL A 226 17.38 7.15 15.30
CA VAL A 226 17.17 8.32 16.17
C VAL A 226 17.41 7.96 17.64
N LEU A 227 16.99 6.78 18.11
CA LEU A 227 17.25 6.30 19.45
C LEU A 227 18.75 6.07 19.68
N GLU A 228 19.44 5.45 18.73
CA GLU A 228 20.91 5.28 18.79
C GLU A 228 21.63 6.63 18.95
N LEU A 229 21.29 7.62 18.11
CA LEU A 229 21.95 8.93 18.13
C LEU A 229 21.61 9.74 19.39
N SER A 230 20.41 9.61 19.92
CA SER A 230 19.98 10.34 21.12
C SER A 230 20.42 9.68 22.43
N GLY A 231 20.78 8.41 22.41
CA GLY A 231 21.04 7.60 23.61
C GLY A 231 19.79 7.35 24.47
N LYS A 232 18.60 7.58 23.92
CA LYS A 232 17.31 7.38 24.60
C LYS A 232 16.76 5.98 24.33
N GLN A 233 15.88 5.52 25.21
CA GLN A 233 15.21 4.22 25.08
C GLN A 233 13.89 4.31 24.32
N ARG A 234 13.26 5.50 24.31
CA ARG A 234 11.93 5.71 23.70
C ARG A 234 11.91 7.00 22.88
N ILE A 235 11.13 6.96 21.82
CA ILE A 235 10.94 8.09 20.90
C ILE A 235 10.21 9.25 21.58
N ASP A 236 9.28 8.97 22.48
CA ASP A 236 8.59 10.01 23.27
C ASP A 236 9.52 10.75 24.26
N GLU A 237 10.70 10.21 24.55
CA GLU A 237 11.75 10.95 25.28
C GLU A 237 12.56 11.87 24.35
N VAL A 238 12.63 11.57 23.06
CA VAL A 238 13.27 12.41 22.03
C VAL A 238 12.29 13.46 21.52
N TRP A 239 11.07 13.03 21.21
CA TRP A 239 9.99 13.87 20.65
C TRP A 239 8.74 13.83 21.53
N PRO A 240 8.70 14.57 22.64
CA PRO A 240 7.61 14.51 23.62
C PRO A 240 6.27 15.04 23.10
N ASN A 241 6.28 15.70 21.95
CA ASN A 241 5.10 16.21 21.29
C ASN A 241 4.63 15.37 20.09
N LEU A 242 5.22 14.20 19.87
CA LEU A 242 4.80 13.27 18.83
C LEU A 242 3.42 12.72 19.16
N GLU A 243 2.46 12.83 18.22
CA GLU A 243 1.06 12.49 18.48
C GLU A 243 0.41 11.61 17.40
N VAL A 244 0.96 11.54 16.18
CA VAL A 244 0.36 10.71 15.12
C VAL A 244 1.37 10.21 14.09
N PHE A 245 1.13 8.99 13.61
CA PHE A 245 1.78 8.41 12.45
C PHE A 245 0.75 8.11 11.36
N PHE A 246 0.82 8.83 10.25
CA PHE A 246 0.10 8.52 9.02
C PHE A 246 0.90 7.51 8.22
N HIS A 247 0.42 6.29 8.11
CA HIS A 247 1.15 5.19 7.50
C HIS A 247 0.37 4.53 6.37
N GLY A 248 1.08 3.92 5.45
CA GLY A 248 0.49 3.19 4.33
C GLY A 248 1.53 2.43 3.53
N GLY A 249 1.10 1.87 2.41
CA GLY A 249 1.95 1.14 1.48
C GLY A 249 2.26 -0.31 1.85
N ILE A 250 2.21 -0.66 3.13
CA ILE A 250 2.25 -2.04 3.67
C ILE A 250 1.36 -2.14 4.90
N ALA A 251 0.94 -3.36 5.25
CA ALA A 251 0.18 -3.59 6.47
C ALA A 251 0.96 -3.15 7.73
N PHE A 252 0.31 -2.47 8.63
CA PHE A 252 0.92 -1.98 9.88
C PHE A 252 0.95 -3.04 10.97
N THR A 253 0.01 -3.96 10.97
CA THR A 253 -0.19 -4.97 12.01
C THR A 253 1.10 -5.70 12.43
N PRO A 254 1.99 -6.15 11.52
CA PRO A 254 3.22 -6.82 11.90
C PRO A 254 4.23 -5.94 12.65
N TYR A 255 4.14 -4.62 12.47
CA TYR A 255 5.07 -3.64 13.05
C TYR A 255 4.52 -2.99 14.31
N ARG A 256 3.20 -3.05 14.56
CA ARG A 256 2.52 -2.33 15.64
C ARG A 256 3.19 -2.52 17.00
N LYS A 257 3.48 -3.77 17.36
CA LYS A 257 4.10 -4.09 18.67
C LYS A 257 5.47 -3.42 18.85
N GLN A 258 6.27 -3.38 17.80
CA GLN A 258 7.59 -2.73 17.83
C GLN A 258 7.45 -1.21 18.01
N TYR A 259 6.47 -0.59 17.33
CA TYR A 259 6.15 0.82 17.54
C TYR A 259 5.69 1.11 18.96
N GLU A 260 4.81 0.30 19.53
CA GLU A 260 4.29 0.44 20.89
C GLU A 260 5.37 0.24 21.97
N GLN A 261 6.44 -0.51 21.68
CA GLN A 261 7.60 -0.66 22.56
C GLN A 261 8.46 0.59 22.62
N ILE A 262 8.64 1.28 21.50
CA ILE A 262 9.50 2.47 21.41
C ILE A 262 8.76 3.79 21.53
N ILE A 263 7.43 3.79 21.40
CA ILE A 263 6.54 4.95 21.58
C ILE A 263 5.48 4.58 22.59
N THR A 264 5.69 4.93 23.86
CA THR A 264 4.81 4.54 24.97
C THR A 264 3.80 5.63 25.32
N SER A 265 3.86 6.78 24.65
CA SER A 265 2.96 7.90 24.89
C SER A 265 1.50 7.52 24.62
N PRO A 266 0.56 7.69 25.57
CA PRO A 266 -0.86 7.43 25.35
C PRO A 266 -1.52 8.43 24.37
N LYS A 267 -0.78 9.46 23.96
CA LYS A 267 -1.24 10.44 22.96
C LYS A 267 -0.97 9.98 21.51
N MET A 268 -0.22 8.89 21.33
CA MET A 268 0.16 8.42 20.02
C MET A 268 -1.01 7.76 19.29
N HIS A 269 -1.28 8.21 18.08
CA HIS A 269 -2.27 7.64 17.18
C HIS A 269 -1.60 7.07 15.93
N TYR A 270 -2.21 6.03 15.37
CA TYR A 270 -1.78 5.41 14.13
C TYR A 270 -2.95 5.48 13.15
N MET A 271 -2.75 6.16 12.02
CA MET A 271 -3.78 6.43 11.02
C MET A 271 -3.35 5.83 9.68
N GLU A 272 -4.13 4.87 9.19
CA GLU A 272 -3.83 4.19 7.95
C GLU A 272 -4.30 4.99 6.73
N THR A 273 -3.49 4.99 5.66
CA THR A 273 -3.81 5.56 4.36
C THR A 273 -3.59 4.54 3.27
N TYR A 274 -4.48 4.50 2.29
CA TYR A 274 -4.32 3.68 1.11
C TYR A 274 -4.08 4.57 -0.11
N ASN A 275 -2.81 4.75 -0.40
CA ASN A 275 -2.34 5.41 -1.61
C ASN A 275 -1.36 4.51 -2.37
N ALA A 276 -1.39 4.63 -3.69
CA ALA A 276 -0.52 3.91 -4.62
C ALA A 276 -0.03 4.86 -5.71
N SER A 277 0.86 4.37 -6.58
CA SER A 277 1.30 5.12 -7.76
C SER A 277 0.14 5.51 -8.66
N GLU A 278 -0.90 4.70 -8.68
CA GLU A 278 -2.10 4.81 -9.48
C GLU A 278 -3.11 5.84 -8.95
N GLY A 279 -3.10 6.14 -7.64
CA GLY A 279 -4.04 7.07 -7.03
C GLY A 279 -4.03 7.07 -5.51
N PHE A 280 -4.94 7.83 -4.93
CA PHE A 280 -5.23 7.84 -3.49
C PHE A 280 -6.65 7.37 -3.27
N PHE A 281 -6.85 6.28 -2.53
CA PHE A 281 -8.12 5.54 -2.53
C PHE A 281 -8.85 5.56 -1.19
N GLY A 282 -8.11 5.58 -0.08
CA GLY A 282 -8.72 5.51 1.23
C GLY A 282 -7.87 6.09 2.34
N LEU A 283 -8.56 6.47 3.41
CA LEU A 283 -7.91 6.92 4.62
C LEU A 283 -8.76 6.56 5.84
N GLN A 284 -8.11 6.23 6.93
CA GLN A 284 -8.76 5.95 8.19
C GLN A 284 -9.34 7.25 8.77
N ASP A 285 -10.64 7.30 8.99
CA ASP A 285 -11.35 8.47 9.49
C ASP A 285 -11.58 8.41 11.01
N ASP A 286 -11.48 7.22 11.61
CA ASP A 286 -11.60 6.96 13.05
C ASP A 286 -10.43 6.08 13.51
N PRO A 287 -9.59 6.52 14.46
CA PRO A 287 -8.46 5.74 14.94
C PRO A 287 -8.86 4.45 15.68
N THR A 288 -10.13 4.31 16.08
CA THR A 288 -10.67 3.11 16.73
C THR A 288 -11.24 2.09 15.74
N ASP A 289 -11.54 2.52 14.50
CA ASP A 289 -12.03 1.69 13.42
C ASP A 289 -10.87 1.35 12.46
N LYS A 290 -10.63 0.06 12.21
CA LYS A 290 -9.58 -0.40 11.29
C LYS A 290 -9.92 -0.21 9.82
N SER A 291 -11.17 0.11 9.52
CA SER A 291 -11.59 0.36 8.14
C SER A 291 -11.21 1.77 7.69
N MET A 292 -11.04 1.91 6.39
CA MET A 292 -10.75 3.20 5.74
C MET A 292 -11.99 3.70 4.99
N LEU A 293 -12.22 5.00 5.05
CA LEU A 293 -13.19 5.70 4.22
C LEU A 293 -12.73 5.65 2.76
N LEU A 294 -13.59 5.19 1.84
CA LEU A 294 -13.32 5.23 0.41
C LEU A 294 -13.43 6.67 -0.10
N MET A 295 -12.40 7.16 -0.79
CA MET A 295 -12.35 8.54 -1.27
C MET A 295 -13.07 8.64 -2.63
N LEU A 296 -14.24 9.28 -2.63
CA LEU A 296 -15.19 9.22 -3.76
C LEU A 296 -15.05 10.37 -4.77
N ASP A 297 -14.40 11.47 -4.41
CA ASP A 297 -14.27 12.68 -5.23
C ASP A 297 -12.84 12.98 -5.70
N TYR A 298 -11.93 12.01 -5.53
CA TYR A 298 -10.50 12.15 -5.87
C TYR A 298 -10.18 11.85 -7.34
N GLY A 299 -11.14 11.98 -8.25
CA GLY A 299 -10.90 11.70 -9.67
C GLY A 299 -10.54 10.24 -9.94
N VAL A 300 -11.04 9.35 -9.11
CA VAL A 300 -11.00 7.90 -9.29
C VAL A 300 -12.42 7.39 -9.33
N PHE A 301 -12.78 6.73 -10.42
CA PHE A 301 -14.01 5.96 -10.53
C PHE A 301 -13.69 4.50 -10.24
N TYR A 302 -14.51 3.86 -9.41
CA TYR A 302 -14.28 2.51 -8.91
C TYR A 302 -15.26 1.51 -9.46
N GLU A 303 -14.75 0.35 -9.85
CA GLU A 303 -15.48 -0.87 -10.14
C GLU A 303 -14.85 -2.03 -9.36
N PHE A 304 -15.60 -3.10 -9.17
CA PHE A 304 -15.19 -4.20 -8.31
C PHE A 304 -15.49 -5.54 -8.99
N ILE A 305 -14.49 -6.43 -9.01
CA ILE A 305 -14.64 -7.81 -9.47
C ILE A 305 -14.66 -8.71 -8.23
N PRO A 306 -15.73 -9.48 -7.97
CA PRO A 306 -15.70 -10.50 -6.92
C PRO A 306 -14.47 -11.37 -7.06
N LEU A 307 -13.79 -11.67 -5.93
CA LEU A 307 -12.51 -12.37 -5.97
C LEU A 307 -12.60 -13.73 -6.68
N GLU A 308 -13.72 -14.43 -6.51
CA GLU A 308 -14.02 -15.69 -7.17
C GLU A 308 -14.22 -15.61 -8.70
N ASP A 309 -14.37 -14.39 -9.21
CA ASP A 309 -14.53 -14.13 -10.66
C ASP A 309 -13.23 -13.64 -11.32
N VAL A 310 -12.21 -13.34 -10.52
CA VAL A 310 -10.92 -12.88 -11.04
C VAL A 310 -10.26 -13.97 -11.89
N GLY A 311 -9.91 -13.63 -13.13
CA GLY A 311 -9.28 -14.54 -14.08
C GLY A 311 -10.28 -15.37 -14.94
N LYS A 312 -11.59 -15.18 -14.74
CA LYS A 312 -12.58 -15.74 -15.67
C LYS A 312 -12.61 -14.94 -16.98
N ASP A 313 -13.00 -15.57 -18.07
CA ASP A 313 -13.12 -14.92 -19.38
C ASP A 313 -14.15 -13.77 -19.36
N ASN A 314 -15.24 -13.93 -18.59
CA ASN A 314 -16.30 -12.94 -18.42
C ASN A 314 -16.57 -12.74 -16.92
N PRO A 315 -15.73 -11.99 -16.21
CA PRO A 315 -15.92 -11.75 -14.78
C PRO A 315 -17.17 -10.85 -14.56
N SER A 316 -17.87 -11.06 -13.48
CA SER A 316 -18.84 -10.10 -12.98
C SER A 316 -18.11 -8.83 -12.54
N ILE A 317 -18.57 -7.67 -12.98
CA ILE A 317 -18.00 -6.38 -12.60
C ILE A 317 -19.14 -5.50 -12.12
N VAL A 318 -19.01 -4.98 -10.91
CA VAL A 318 -20.05 -4.17 -10.30
C VAL A 318 -19.53 -2.77 -9.97
N PRO A 319 -20.35 -1.72 -10.17
CA PRO A 319 -20.06 -0.39 -9.66
C PRO A 319 -20.24 -0.34 -8.13
N LEU A 320 -19.99 0.83 -7.53
CA LEU A 320 -19.97 1.00 -6.07
C LEU A 320 -21.29 0.54 -5.38
N GLU A 321 -22.42 0.84 -5.96
CA GLU A 321 -23.74 0.44 -5.42
C GLU A 321 -23.97 -1.07 -5.40
N GLY A 322 -23.31 -1.81 -6.31
CA GLY A 322 -23.43 -3.26 -6.44
C GLY A 322 -22.61 -4.08 -5.45
N VAL A 323 -21.75 -3.47 -4.63
CA VAL A 323 -20.93 -4.23 -3.70
C VAL A 323 -21.71 -4.79 -2.52
N GLU A 324 -21.23 -5.88 -1.94
CA GLU A 324 -21.80 -6.54 -0.76
C GLU A 324 -20.83 -6.44 0.40
N LEU A 325 -21.36 -6.29 1.63
CA LEU A 325 -20.52 -6.24 2.85
C LEU A 325 -19.89 -7.60 3.13
N GLY A 326 -18.63 -7.58 3.51
CA GLY A 326 -17.88 -8.78 3.88
C GLY A 326 -17.38 -9.62 2.70
N ARG A 327 -17.82 -9.34 1.46
CA ARG A 327 -17.32 -10.02 0.26
C ARG A 327 -16.00 -9.41 -0.19
N ASN A 328 -15.08 -10.25 -0.69
CA ASN A 328 -13.80 -9.79 -1.23
C ASN A 328 -13.91 -9.39 -2.70
N TYR A 329 -13.29 -8.28 -3.05
CA TYR A 329 -13.27 -7.74 -4.40
C TYR A 329 -11.87 -7.35 -4.85
N ALA A 330 -11.52 -7.63 -6.09
CA ALA A 330 -10.43 -6.96 -6.79
C ALA A 330 -10.90 -5.57 -7.25
N ILE A 331 -10.04 -4.56 -7.05
CA ILE A 331 -10.35 -3.18 -7.42
C ILE A 331 -9.99 -2.94 -8.88
N VAL A 332 -10.91 -2.35 -9.61
CA VAL A 332 -10.72 -1.79 -10.94
C VAL A 332 -10.90 -0.28 -10.85
N ILE A 333 -9.97 0.48 -11.38
CA ILE A 333 -9.97 1.95 -11.28
C ILE A 333 -9.93 2.61 -12.65
N THR A 334 -10.60 3.74 -12.74
CA THR A 334 -10.45 4.69 -13.85
C THR A 334 -10.01 6.02 -13.26
N THR A 335 -8.90 6.59 -13.74
CA THR A 335 -8.23 7.72 -13.06
C THR A 335 -7.90 8.87 -14.00
N SER A 336 -7.72 10.04 -13.44
CA SER A 336 -7.20 11.24 -14.12
C SER A 336 -5.74 11.14 -14.58
N CYS A 337 -5.13 9.97 -14.47
CA CYS A 337 -3.79 9.67 -15.00
C CYS A 337 -3.81 8.85 -16.31
N GLY A 338 -5.01 8.59 -16.85
CA GLY A 338 -5.18 7.80 -18.08
C GLY A 338 -5.20 6.30 -17.85
N LEU A 339 -5.42 5.86 -16.61
CA LEU A 339 -5.67 4.45 -16.30
C LEU A 339 -7.17 4.18 -16.45
N TRP A 340 -7.54 3.48 -17.51
CA TRP A 340 -8.93 3.20 -17.88
C TRP A 340 -9.30 1.77 -17.51
N ARG A 341 -10.31 1.60 -16.64
CA ARG A 341 -10.75 0.30 -16.10
C ARG A 341 -9.56 -0.60 -15.75
N TYR A 342 -8.59 0.00 -15.07
CA TYR A 342 -7.31 -0.62 -14.75
C TYR A 342 -7.40 -1.50 -13.50
N MET A 343 -7.04 -2.77 -13.63
CA MET A 343 -6.96 -3.71 -12.52
C MET A 343 -5.66 -3.47 -11.74
N ILE A 344 -5.75 -2.80 -10.60
CA ILE A 344 -4.58 -2.47 -9.77
C ILE A 344 -3.93 -3.71 -9.14
N GLY A 345 -4.73 -4.76 -8.94
CA GLY A 345 -4.29 -6.01 -8.35
C GLY A 345 -4.42 -6.09 -6.83
N ASP A 346 -4.97 -5.08 -6.19
CA ASP A 346 -5.29 -5.11 -4.76
C ASP A 346 -6.72 -5.62 -4.54
N THR A 347 -6.93 -6.25 -3.37
CA THR A 347 -8.24 -6.76 -2.96
C THR A 347 -8.70 -6.09 -1.69
N ILE A 348 -10.01 -5.84 -1.61
CA ILE A 348 -10.65 -5.21 -0.45
C ILE A 348 -11.95 -5.93 -0.07
N SER A 349 -12.39 -5.68 1.16
CA SER A 349 -13.71 -6.06 1.61
C SER A 349 -14.40 -4.85 2.25
N PHE A 350 -15.66 -4.61 1.88
CA PHE A 350 -16.44 -3.51 2.44
C PHE A 350 -16.97 -3.86 3.82
N THR A 351 -16.82 -2.91 4.75
CA THR A 351 -17.31 -3.01 6.14
C THR A 351 -18.54 -2.15 6.40
N SER A 352 -18.75 -1.12 5.55
CA SER A 352 -19.90 -0.22 5.58
C SER A 352 -20.23 0.30 4.18
N LYS A 353 -21.50 0.67 3.94
CA LYS A 353 -21.96 1.36 2.73
C LYS A 353 -22.37 2.82 2.98
N ARG A 354 -22.49 3.25 4.24
CA ARG A 354 -22.97 4.60 4.60
C ARG A 354 -22.18 5.17 5.79
N PRO A 355 -21.04 5.83 5.55
CA PRO A 355 -20.31 5.95 4.29
C PRO A 355 -19.66 4.63 3.85
N TYR A 356 -19.20 4.54 2.60
CA TYR A 356 -18.44 3.38 2.14
C TYR A 356 -17.10 3.30 2.83
N LYS A 357 -16.91 2.23 3.60
CA LYS A 357 -15.66 1.89 4.29
C LYS A 357 -15.22 0.50 3.92
N PHE A 358 -13.91 0.29 3.89
CA PHE A 358 -13.32 -0.98 3.50
C PHE A 358 -12.04 -1.28 4.28
N VAL A 359 -11.63 -2.53 4.22
CA VAL A 359 -10.30 -3.00 4.64
C VAL A 359 -9.59 -3.63 3.44
N ILE A 360 -8.26 -3.46 3.38
CA ILE A 360 -7.43 -4.15 2.39
C ILE A 360 -7.28 -5.60 2.85
N THR A 361 -7.62 -6.53 1.96
CA THR A 361 -7.55 -7.97 2.26
C THR A 361 -6.36 -8.67 1.61
N GLY A 362 -5.71 -8.01 0.63
CA GLY A 362 -4.52 -8.54 -0.01
C GLY A 362 -4.34 -8.10 -1.45
N ARG A 363 -3.84 -9.01 -2.29
CA ARG A 363 -3.62 -8.78 -3.71
C ARG A 363 -4.04 -9.99 -4.53
N THR A 364 -4.54 -9.76 -5.76
CA THR A 364 -4.93 -10.82 -6.70
C THR A 364 -3.76 -11.72 -7.11
N LYS A 365 -2.52 -11.24 -6.97
CA LYS A 365 -1.28 -11.96 -7.34
C LYS A 365 -0.44 -12.39 -6.13
N TYR A 366 -0.79 -11.98 -4.92
CA TYR A 366 -0.18 -12.40 -3.65
C TYR A 366 -1.18 -13.21 -2.85
N PHE A 367 -1.51 -14.35 -3.40
CA PHE A 367 -2.28 -15.38 -2.75
C PHE A 367 -1.65 -16.72 -3.09
N ILE A 368 -1.89 -17.70 -2.27
CA ILE A 368 -1.59 -19.09 -2.57
C ILE A 368 -2.92 -19.78 -2.86
N ASN A 369 -3.07 -20.26 -4.06
CA ASN A 369 -4.20 -21.07 -4.49
C ASN A 369 -3.71 -22.24 -5.36
N ALA A 370 -2.72 -22.97 -4.85
CA ALA A 370 -2.11 -24.08 -5.57
C ALA A 370 -2.97 -25.34 -5.50
N PHE A 371 -3.82 -25.45 -4.48
CA PHE A 371 -4.60 -26.64 -4.16
C PHE A 371 -6.09 -26.33 -3.97
N GLY A 372 -6.53 -25.11 -4.27
CA GLY A 372 -7.89 -24.59 -4.07
C GLY A 372 -8.13 -24.06 -2.66
N GLU A 373 -7.09 -23.60 -1.95
CA GLU A 373 -7.15 -23.10 -0.58
C GLU A 373 -7.35 -21.59 -0.46
N GLU A 374 -7.20 -20.84 -1.55
CA GLU A 374 -7.41 -19.41 -1.67
C GLU A 374 -6.86 -18.58 -0.47
N LEU A 375 -5.62 -18.87 -0.06
CA LEU A 375 -4.96 -18.21 1.05
C LEU A 375 -4.52 -16.79 0.62
N ILE A 376 -5.21 -15.78 1.12
CA ILE A 376 -4.90 -14.36 0.85
C ILE A 376 -4.02 -13.76 1.94
N MET A 377 -3.45 -12.57 1.68
CA MET A 377 -2.56 -11.87 2.61
C MET A 377 -3.20 -11.62 3.98
N ASP A 378 -4.47 -11.26 4.03
CA ASP A 378 -5.20 -11.02 5.29
C ASP A 378 -5.22 -12.29 6.16
N ASN A 379 -5.38 -13.48 5.55
CA ASN A 379 -5.30 -14.75 6.28
C ASN A 379 -3.89 -14.95 6.84
N ALA A 380 -2.86 -14.74 6.01
CA ALA A 380 -1.46 -14.90 6.42
C ALA A 380 -1.12 -13.98 7.60
N GLU A 381 -1.49 -12.71 7.53
CA GLU A 381 -1.19 -11.72 8.57
C GLU A 381 -1.93 -12.00 9.87
N LYS A 382 -3.20 -12.39 9.81
CA LYS A 382 -3.96 -12.80 10.99
C LYS A 382 -3.40 -14.08 11.63
N GLY A 383 -3.00 -15.03 10.79
CA GLY A 383 -2.36 -16.27 11.25
C GLY A 383 -1.06 -16.01 11.98
N LEU A 384 -0.17 -15.22 11.36
CA LEU A 384 1.11 -14.83 11.95
C LEU A 384 0.94 -14.02 13.23
N ALA A 385 0.03 -13.05 13.25
CA ALA A 385 -0.24 -12.24 14.44
C ALA A 385 -0.69 -13.11 15.62
N TYR A 386 -1.56 -14.09 15.37
CA TYR A 386 -2.01 -15.03 16.39
C TYR A 386 -0.86 -15.92 16.91
N ALA A 387 -0.06 -16.50 16.02
CA ALA A 387 1.08 -17.33 16.41
C ALA A 387 2.12 -16.50 17.21
N CYS A 388 2.41 -15.27 16.80
CA CYS A 388 3.26 -14.33 17.53
C CYS A 388 2.73 -14.02 18.93
N GLU A 389 1.42 -13.73 19.06
CA GLU A 389 0.78 -13.45 20.36
C GLU A 389 0.95 -14.62 21.33
N LYS A 390 0.78 -15.85 20.86
CA LYS A 390 0.80 -17.06 21.70
C LYS A 390 2.20 -17.57 22.04
N THR A 391 3.22 -17.21 21.26
CA THR A 391 4.61 -17.65 21.46
C THR A 391 5.55 -16.53 21.92
N GLY A 392 5.08 -15.29 21.96
CA GLY A 392 5.93 -14.12 22.23
C GLY A 392 6.88 -13.74 21.08
N ALA A 393 6.82 -14.45 19.96
CA ALA A 393 7.64 -14.18 18.79
C ALA A 393 7.32 -12.83 18.13
N GLN A 394 8.30 -12.30 17.41
CA GLN A 394 8.14 -11.11 16.56
C GLN A 394 8.71 -11.42 15.18
N VAL A 395 7.86 -11.35 14.16
CA VAL A 395 8.24 -11.53 12.76
C VAL A 395 8.79 -10.20 12.22
N LYS A 396 9.96 -10.25 11.58
CA LYS A 396 10.56 -9.11 10.89
C LYS A 396 10.14 -9.11 9.41
N GLU A 397 10.28 -10.25 8.74
CA GLU A 397 9.87 -10.44 7.34
C GLU A 397 9.55 -11.91 7.08
N TYR A 398 8.75 -12.18 6.03
CA TYR A 398 8.40 -13.54 5.65
C TYR A 398 8.03 -13.66 4.18
N THR A 399 8.11 -14.88 3.68
CA THR A 399 7.51 -15.31 2.42
C THR A 399 6.94 -16.72 2.56
N ALA A 400 5.88 -17.01 1.83
CA ALA A 400 5.30 -18.34 1.78
C ALA A 400 5.01 -18.74 0.33
N ALA A 401 5.25 -20.03 0.02
CA ALA A 401 4.98 -20.61 -1.27
C ALA A 401 4.57 -22.10 -1.11
N PRO A 402 3.81 -22.67 -2.06
CA PRO A 402 3.45 -24.07 -2.01
C PRO A 402 4.65 -24.95 -2.32
N VAL A 403 4.76 -26.07 -1.62
CA VAL A 403 5.53 -27.24 -2.04
C VAL A 403 4.55 -28.13 -2.80
N TYR A 404 4.69 -28.15 -4.12
CA TYR A 404 3.84 -28.96 -4.98
C TYR A 404 4.07 -30.45 -4.75
N MET A 405 3.15 -31.30 -5.25
CA MET A 405 3.21 -32.75 -5.06
C MET A 405 4.59 -33.29 -5.35
N ASP A 406 5.15 -33.98 -4.36
CA ASP A 406 6.33 -34.83 -4.49
C ASP A 406 5.95 -36.23 -5.03
N GLU A 407 6.92 -37.12 -5.13
CA GLU A 407 6.72 -38.54 -5.56
C GLU A 407 5.72 -39.28 -4.66
N ASN A 408 5.43 -38.79 -3.45
CA ASN A 408 4.47 -39.35 -2.49
C ASN A 408 3.09 -38.67 -2.58
N ALA A 409 2.83 -37.86 -3.59
CA ALA A 409 1.59 -37.10 -3.79
C ALA A 409 1.22 -36.19 -2.60
N LYS A 410 2.20 -35.67 -1.85
CA LYS A 410 2.03 -34.79 -0.70
C LYS A 410 2.37 -33.38 -1.07
N CYS A 411 1.54 -32.45 -0.66
CA CYS A 411 1.74 -31.02 -0.85
C CYS A 411 1.54 -30.25 0.47
N ARG A 412 2.20 -29.11 0.63
CA ARG A 412 2.10 -28.25 1.81
C ARG A 412 2.46 -26.80 1.49
N HIS A 413 2.16 -25.89 2.37
CA HIS A 413 2.76 -24.55 2.36
C HIS A 413 4.08 -24.55 3.12
N GLN A 414 5.09 -23.92 2.55
CA GLN A 414 6.36 -23.65 3.22
C GLN A 414 6.48 -22.14 3.47
N TRP A 415 6.79 -21.81 4.73
CA TRP A 415 6.93 -20.44 5.21
C TRP A 415 8.37 -20.22 5.62
N LEU A 416 9.06 -19.25 5.01
CA LEU A 416 10.38 -18.80 5.40
C LEU A 416 10.21 -17.50 6.18
N ILE A 417 10.62 -17.50 7.45
CA ILE A 417 10.33 -16.41 8.39
C ILE A 417 11.60 -15.92 9.05
N GLU A 418 11.88 -14.63 8.93
CA GLU A 418 12.89 -13.93 9.71
C GLU A 418 12.24 -13.37 10.98
N PHE A 419 12.75 -13.79 12.13
CA PHE A 419 12.27 -13.35 13.43
C PHE A 419 13.17 -12.25 13.99
N SER A 420 12.58 -11.19 14.54
CA SER A 420 13.29 -10.24 15.43
C SER A 420 13.31 -10.72 16.88
N VAL A 421 12.30 -11.52 17.28
CA VAL A 421 12.25 -12.28 18.52
C VAL A 421 11.77 -13.69 18.17
N GLU A 422 12.60 -14.70 18.46
CA GLU A 422 12.28 -16.08 18.14
C GLU A 422 11.14 -16.64 19.02
N PRO A 423 10.33 -17.57 18.48
CA PRO A 423 9.36 -18.29 19.31
C PRO A 423 10.08 -19.26 20.25
N ASP A 424 9.41 -19.65 21.32
CA ASP A 424 9.85 -20.71 22.24
C ASP A 424 10.05 -22.08 21.53
N SER A 425 9.28 -22.33 20.47
CA SER A 425 9.37 -23.52 19.62
C SER A 425 8.82 -23.19 18.22
N LEU A 426 9.60 -23.51 17.18
CA LEU A 426 9.17 -23.37 15.79
C LEU A 426 8.00 -24.30 15.46
N ASP A 427 7.99 -25.52 15.96
CA ASP A 427 6.90 -26.49 15.74
C ASP A 427 5.59 -25.97 16.35
N ARG A 428 5.66 -25.45 17.59
CA ARG A 428 4.50 -24.84 18.23
C ARG A 428 4.01 -23.59 17.47
N PHE A 429 4.92 -22.79 16.96
CA PHE A 429 4.57 -21.63 16.14
C PHE A 429 3.86 -22.06 14.84
N ALA A 430 4.37 -23.11 14.17
CA ALA A 430 3.77 -23.68 12.97
C ALA A 430 2.38 -24.25 13.24
N ASP A 431 2.20 -24.98 14.34
CA ASP A 431 0.89 -25.53 14.77
C ASP A 431 -0.15 -24.41 14.99
N LEU A 432 0.24 -23.35 15.67
CA LEU A 432 -0.65 -22.22 15.95
C LEU A 432 -1.01 -21.45 14.66
N LEU A 433 -0.05 -21.26 13.78
CA LEU A 433 -0.26 -20.65 12.48
C LEU A 433 -1.23 -21.48 11.63
N ASP A 434 -0.97 -22.77 11.46
CA ASP A 434 -1.80 -23.71 10.69
C ASP A 434 -3.24 -23.76 11.24
N LYS A 435 -3.37 -23.89 12.55
CA LYS A 435 -4.68 -23.91 13.22
C LYS A 435 -5.45 -22.61 12.97
N LYS A 436 -4.76 -21.44 13.08
CA LYS A 436 -5.43 -20.16 12.87
C LYS A 436 -5.84 -19.97 11.42
N LEU A 437 -5.04 -20.42 10.46
CA LEU A 437 -5.39 -20.41 9.04
C LEU A 437 -6.64 -21.24 8.77
N GLN A 438 -6.77 -22.43 9.38
CA GLN A 438 -7.97 -23.26 9.27
C GLN A 438 -9.21 -22.56 9.86
N GLU A 439 -9.07 -21.84 10.99
CA GLU A 439 -10.20 -21.12 11.61
C GLU A 439 -10.75 -19.97 10.74
N ILE A 440 -9.89 -19.31 9.97
CA ILE A 440 -10.25 -18.07 9.27
C ILE A 440 -10.38 -18.22 7.75
N ASN A 441 -10.09 -19.41 7.22
CA ASN A 441 -10.19 -19.71 5.80
C ASN A 441 -10.79 -21.12 5.61
N SER A 442 -12.06 -21.14 5.21
CA SER A 442 -12.82 -22.39 5.03
C SER A 442 -12.26 -23.30 3.92
N ASP A 443 -11.68 -22.70 2.88
CA ASP A 443 -11.09 -23.47 1.78
C ASP A 443 -9.76 -24.10 2.22
N TYR A 444 -8.95 -23.36 2.98
CA TYR A 444 -7.76 -23.91 3.62
C TYR A 444 -8.13 -25.03 4.58
N GLU A 445 -9.12 -24.85 5.46
CA GLU A 445 -9.63 -25.88 6.39
C GLU A 445 -10.07 -27.13 5.64
N ALA A 446 -10.88 -26.99 4.59
CA ALA A 446 -11.35 -28.11 3.77
C ALA A 446 -10.19 -28.90 3.14
N LYS A 447 -9.13 -28.23 2.64
CA LYS A 447 -7.96 -28.88 2.06
C LYS A 447 -7.05 -29.53 3.12
N ARG A 448 -6.99 -28.95 4.32
CA ARG A 448 -6.25 -29.49 5.47
C ARG A 448 -6.95 -30.70 6.12
N SER A 449 -8.27 -30.84 5.91
CA SER A 449 -9.07 -31.92 6.51
C SER A 449 -8.45 -33.32 6.22
N HIS A 450 -8.15 -34.04 7.29
CA HIS A 450 -7.53 -35.36 7.25
C HIS A 450 -6.17 -35.44 6.51
N ASN A 451 -5.48 -34.35 6.26
CA ASN A 451 -4.22 -34.28 5.50
C ASN A 451 -4.29 -34.95 4.12
N VAL A 452 -5.46 -34.94 3.49
CA VAL A 452 -5.65 -35.65 2.22
C VAL A 452 -5.00 -34.93 1.07
N THR A 453 -5.23 -33.62 0.97
CA THR A 453 -4.72 -32.81 -0.14
C THR A 453 -3.57 -31.91 0.32
N LEU A 454 -3.76 -31.14 1.39
CA LEU A 454 -2.78 -30.23 1.94
C LEU A 454 -2.34 -30.72 3.31
N GLN A 455 -1.04 -30.91 3.48
CA GLN A 455 -0.46 -31.30 4.75
C GLN A 455 -0.21 -30.09 5.66
N HIS A 456 0.19 -30.38 6.92
CA HIS A 456 0.63 -29.37 7.86
C HIS A 456 1.69 -28.47 7.23
N LEU A 457 1.58 -27.16 7.43
CA LEU A 457 2.54 -26.22 6.91
C LEU A 457 3.91 -26.40 7.58
N GLU A 458 4.95 -26.00 6.84
CA GLU A 458 6.33 -26.02 7.31
C GLU A 458 6.83 -24.60 7.54
N VAL A 459 7.42 -24.34 8.70
CA VAL A 459 8.10 -23.08 9.00
C VAL A 459 9.60 -23.30 8.97
N VAL A 460 10.30 -22.58 8.12
CA VAL A 460 11.75 -22.51 8.04
C VAL A 460 12.21 -21.18 8.62
N LYS A 461 13.16 -21.22 9.55
CA LYS A 461 13.77 -20.03 10.10
C LYS A 461 14.73 -19.42 9.09
N ALA A 462 14.53 -18.16 8.74
CA ALA A 462 15.48 -17.37 8.00
C ALA A 462 16.60 -16.84 8.92
N ARG A 463 17.82 -16.79 8.41
CA ARG A 463 18.90 -16.10 9.11
C ARG A 463 18.66 -14.58 9.17
N PRO A 464 19.31 -13.88 10.09
CA PRO A 464 19.21 -12.42 10.15
C PRO A 464 19.58 -11.77 8.80
N ASP A 465 18.81 -10.76 8.41
CA ASP A 465 18.98 -9.93 7.21
C ASP A 465 18.93 -10.68 5.86
N LEU A 466 18.48 -11.95 5.83
CA LEU A 466 18.36 -12.74 4.61
C LEU A 466 17.59 -12.01 3.51
N PHE A 467 16.42 -11.46 3.83
CA PHE A 467 15.55 -10.78 2.87
C PHE A 467 16.17 -9.50 2.32
N ASN A 468 16.90 -8.77 3.17
CA ASN A 468 17.63 -7.57 2.74
C ASN A 468 18.78 -7.94 1.79
N ASP A 469 19.53 -8.98 2.10
CA ASP A 469 20.63 -9.45 1.25
C ASP A 469 20.12 -9.97 -0.09
N TRP A 470 18.98 -10.67 -0.10
CA TRP A 470 18.34 -11.08 -1.34
C TRP A 470 17.88 -9.89 -2.17
N LEU A 471 17.28 -8.86 -1.56
CA LEU A 471 16.93 -7.61 -2.25
C LEU A 471 18.17 -6.87 -2.78
N LYS A 472 19.27 -6.85 -2.02
CA LYS A 472 20.58 -6.31 -2.49
C LYS A 472 21.07 -7.06 -3.72
N SER A 473 21.05 -8.39 -3.71
CA SER A 473 21.50 -9.22 -4.83
C SER A 473 20.71 -8.97 -6.12
N LYS A 474 19.45 -8.54 -5.97
CA LYS A 474 18.57 -8.16 -7.08
C LYS A 474 18.69 -6.69 -7.49
N GLY A 475 19.57 -5.90 -6.86
CA GLY A 475 19.65 -4.45 -7.07
C GLY A 475 18.39 -3.69 -6.62
N LYS A 476 17.63 -4.26 -5.68
CA LYS A 476 16.32 -3.78 -5.24
C LYS A 476 16.29 -3.32 -3.78
N LEU A 477 17.44 -3.14 -3.15
CA LEU A 477 17.50 -2.64 -1.78
C LEU A 477 17.17 -1.15 -1.76
N GLY A 478 16.26 -0.78 -0.89
CA GLY A 478 15.73 0.58 -0.81
C GLY A 478 14.55 0.83 -1.77
N GLY A 479 13.84 1.92 -1.59
CA GLY A 479 12.65 2.24 -2.36
C GLY A 479 11.42 1.40 -1.96
N GLN A 480 10.50 1.22 -2.88
CA GLN A 480 9.25 0.48 -2.66
C GLN A 480 9.37 -1.03 -2.91
N HIS A 481 10.59 -1.56 -3.01
CA HIS A 481 10.78 -2.98 -3.26
C HIS A 481 10.41 -3.80 -2.04
N LYS A 482 9.61 -4.83 -2.25
CA LYS A 482 9.09 -5.72 -1.20
C LYS A 482 9.34 -7.16 -1.61
N VAL A 483 9.59 -8.01 -0.63
CA VAL A 483 9.57 -9.45 -0.84
C VAL A 483 8.13 -9.88 -1.12
N PRO A 484 7.86 -10.69 -2.16
CA PRO A 484 6.54 -11.27 -2.36
C PRO A 484 6.20 -12.20 -1.19
N ARG A 485 5.22 -11.81 -0.38
CA ARG A 485 4.88 -12.53 0.86
C ARG A 485 4.13 -13.83 0.62
N LEU A 486 3.25 -13.86 -0.38
CA LEU A 486 2.57 -15.06 -0.82
C LEU A 486 2.77 -15.22 -2.33
N SER A 487 3.10 -16.42 -2.80
CA SER A 487 3.33 -16.67 -4.21
C SER A 487 2.99 -18.12 -4.56
N ASN A 488 2.26 -18.33 -5.67
CA ASN A 488 2.11 -19.66 -6.25
C ASN A 488 3.41 -20.19 -6.89
N SER A 489 4.37 -19.32 -7.19
CA SER A 489 5.68 -19.68 -7.73
C SER A 489 6.71 -19.82 -6.62
N ARG A 490 7.49 -20.89 -6.67
CA ARG A 490 8.59 -21.12 -5.72
C ARG A 490 9.88 -20.39 -6.06
N LYS A 491 9.98 -19.73 -7.22
CA LYS A 491 11.23 -19.11 -7.70
C LYS A 491 11.95 -18.29 -6.62
N ASN A 492 11.22 -17.35 -6.00
CA ASN A 492 11.83 -16.47 -4.97
C ASN A 492 12.11 -17.26 -3.67
N MET A 493 11.23 -18.18 -3.31
CA MET A 493 11.41 -19.05 -2.14
C MET A 493 12.67 -19.89 -2.26
N ASP A 494 12.88 -20.54 -3.41
CA ASP A 494 14.02 -21.41 -3.64
C ASP A 494 15.34 -20.63 -3.64
N GLU A 495 15.38 -19.45 -4.25
CA GLU A 495 16.54 -18.56 -4.20
C GLU A 495 16.87 -18.13 -2.76
N LEU A 496 15.86 -17.77 -1.97
CA LEU A 496 16.03 -17.37 -0.57
C LEU A 496 16.50 -18.56 0.28
N LEU A 497 15.97 -19.77 0.06
CA LEU A 497 16.41 -20.98 0.77
C LEU A 497 17.87 -21.31 0.44
N GLU A 498 18.29 -21.20 -0.82
CA GLU A 498 19.69 -21.38 -1.20
C GLU A 498 20.62 -20.39 -0.47
N MET A 499 20.22 -19.12 -0.39
CA MET A 499 20.99 -18.11 0.34
C MET A 499 21.00 -18.36 1.85
N ASN A 500 19.91 -18.91 2.40
CA ASN A 500 19.80 -19.25 3.81
C ASN A 500 20.72 -20.41 4.21
N HIS A 501 20.99 -21.34 3.30
CA HIS A 501 21.88 -22.49 3.54
C HIS A 501 23.35 -22.17 3.37
N LYS A 502 23.73 -21.31 2.40
CA LYS A 502 25.15 -21.03 2.05
C LYS A 502 25.99 -20.35 3.15
N GLU A 503 25.40 -19.78 4.16
CA GLU A 503 26.12 -19.17 5.29
C GLU A 503 26.06 -20.01 6.58
N ASN A 504 25.41 -21.18 6.52
CA ASN A 504 25.43 -22.15 7.62
C ASN A 504 26.51 -23.26 7.42
N GLU A 505 27.22 -23.24 6.30
CA GLU A 505 28.44 -24.01 6.04
C GLU A 505 29.71 -23.15 6.26
#